data_ffe650a2c1b4fde8d3482200bcb54f5c
#
_entry.id   ffe650a2c1b4fde8d3482200bcb54f5c
#
_cell.length_a   1.000
_cell.length_b   1.000
_cell.length_c   1.000
_cell.angle_alpha   90.00
_cell.angle_beta   90.00
_cell.angle_gamma   90.00
#
_symmetry.space_group_name_H-M   'P 1'
#
loop_
_entity.id
_entity.type
_entity.pdbx_description
1 polymer ?
#
loop_
_entity_poly.entity_id
_entity_poly.type
_entity_poly.pdbx_seq_one_letter_code
_entity_poly.pdbx_strand_id
1 'polypeptide(L)'
;MFRGMFLAAGDELTRQRATDVDDIKAGLLRILLGVKEQDLTDIPPESIIITENLTPSMTAALNKNNVRGIVTENGGRTSHSAILARALGLPAVLSVPDAVSVMEDGMTVIVDGSEGIVIAEPDKETQQFYIEKQAAFAAEKKLLADYAGRPTVTADGKKKEVYCNIGNISDAVTASEKSGEGIGLFRTEFLFMKSEHAPDEELQFETYKKAAQLFKEGSVIIRTLDVGGDKNITYLGMQSEANPFLGFRAVRYCLENKELFRTQLRAILRASAFGCIKIMVPLVTNVSEMRQVRQLIDEIKCELEAEGTNFDRNIQLGAMIETPAASMIADLLAKECDFFSIGTNDLTQYTMAADRGNPQVSYLNNVYEPAVLRFIRHIIKCAGEAGIPVGVCGEAAADPMMTPLLLAFGLDEFSVNPAYVLRTRYNISRWTKEEADRIADVAMTFDTAEEIEKYLKMTIIK
;
A
#
# COMPACT_ATOMS: atom_id res chain seq x y z
N MET A 1 -28.09 -12.57 -23.65
CA MET A 1 -28.69 -13.39 -22.57
C MET A 1 -27.64 -13.82 -21.54
N PHE A 2 -26.62 -14.62 -21.88
CA PHE A 2 -25.59 -15.08 -20.92
C PHE A 2 -24.83 -13.95 -20.24
N ARG A 3 -24.35 -12.92 -20.98
CA ARG A 3 -23.70 -11.75 -20.39
C ARG A 3 -24.55 -11.08 -19.29
N GLY A 4 -25.86 -10.93 -19.54
CA GLY A 4 -26.77 -10.35 -18.54
C GLY A 4 -26.91 -11.21 -17.28
N MET A 5 -26.81 -12.54 -17.39
CA MET A 5 -26.84 -13.45 -16.24
C MET A 5 -25.56 -13.30 -15.38
N PHE A 6 -24.40 -13.19 -16.02
CA PHE A 6 -23.13 -12.96 -15.30
C PHE A 6 -23.08 -11.57 -14.64
N LEU A 7 -23.56 -10.52 -15.33
CA LEU A 7 -23.63 -9.17 -14.75
C LEU A 7 -24.64 -9.05 -13.59
N ALA A 8 -25.65 -9.91 -13.57
CA ALA A 8 -26.66 -9.96 -12.50
C ALA A 8 -26.24 -10.86 -11.32
N ALA A 9 -25.08 -11.53 -11.40
CA ALA A 9 -24.58 -12.35 -10.33
C ALA A 9 -24.14 -11.50 -9.11
N GLY A 10 -24.36 -12.02 -7.91
CA GLY A 10 -24.06 -11.34 -6.66
C GLY A 10 -22.57 -11.14 -6.40
N ASP A 11 -21.72 -12.02 -6.92
CA ASP A 11 -20.28 -11.98 -6.69
C ASP A 11 -19.50 -11.35 -7.84
N GLU A 12 -18.43 -10.63 -7.50
CA GLU A 12 -17.61 -9.90 -8.47
C GLU A 12 -16.81 -10.81 -9.40
N LEU A 13 -16.42 -12.01 -8.92
CA LEU A 13 -15.69 -12.99 -9.71
C LEU A 13 -16.56 -13.53 -10.85
N THR A 14 -17.84 -13.78 -10.58
CA THR A 14 -18.82 -14.19 -11.58
C THR A 14 -19.18 -13.03 -12.50
N ARG A 15 -19.29 -11.79 -12.00
CA ARG A 15 -19.49 -10.60 -12.87
C ARG A 15 -18.31 -10.36 -13.83
N GLN A 16 -17.08 -10.60 -13.41
CA GLN A 16 -15.90 -10.49 -14.26
C GLN A 16 -15.93 -11.51 -15.43
N ARG A 17 -16.59 -12.66 -15.28
CA ARG A 17 -16.80 -13.63 -16.37
C ARG A 17 -17.75 -13.14 -17.47
N ALA A 18 -18.44 -12.03 -17.28
CA ALA A 18 -19.17 -11.39 -18.35
C ALA A 18 -18.24 -10.95 -19.50
N THR A 19 -17.00 -10.59 -19.18
CA THR A 19 -15.96 -10.25 -20.16
C THR A 19 -15.53 -11.48 -20.96
N ASP A 20 -15.44 -12.66 -20.32
CA ASP A 20 -15.12 -13.90 -21.01
C ASP A 20 -16.20 -14.28 -22.04
N VAL A 21 -17.48 -14.00 -21.72
CA VAL A 21 -18.62 -14.21 -22.65
C VAL A 21 -18.55 -13.25 -23.83
N ASP A 22 -18.18 -11.99 -23.60
CA ASP A 22 -17.98 -11.02 -24.67
C ASP A 22 -16.81 -11.43 -25.58
N ASP A 23 -15.72 -11.96 -25.00
CA ASP A 23 -14.55 -12.46 -25.74
C ASP A 23 -14.91 -13.68 -26.62
N ILE A 24 -15.62 -14.66 -26.06
CA ILE A 24 -16.13 -15.82 -26.82
C ILE A 24 -17.06 -15.37 -27.96
N LYS A 25 -17.97 -14.42 -27.67
CA LYS A 25 -18.88 -13.88 -28.69
C LYS A 25 -18.10 -13.18 -29.80
N ALA A 26 -17.12 -12.36 -29.46
CA ALA A 26 -16.29 -11.64 -30.43
C ALA A 26 -15.50 -12.63 -31.30
N GLY A 27 -14.90 -13.66 -30.70
CA GLY A 27 -14.21 -14.74 -31.41
C GLY A 27 -15.11 -15.47 -32.39
N LEU A 28 -16.32 -15.89 -31.96
CA LEU A 28 -17.30 -16.55 -32.85
C LEU A 28 -17.76 -15.65 -34.00
N LEU A 29 -18.03 -14.39 -33.75
CA LEU A 29 -18.43 -13.42 -34.78
C LEU A 29 -17.31 -13.20 -35.81
N ARG A 30 -16.06 -13.10 -35.37
CA ARG A 30 -14.90 -12.96 -36.28
C ARG A 30 -14.75 -14.18 -37.19
N ILE A 31 -14.85 -15.38 -36.63
CA ILE A 31 -14.82 -16.64 -37.43
C ILE A 31 -15.95 -16.65 -38.45
N LEU A 32 -17.18 -16.29 -38.05
CA LEU A 32 -18.34 -16.27 -38.94
C LEU A 32 -18.25 -15.19 -40.04
N LEU A 33 -17.61 -14.08 -39.74
CA LEU A 33 -17.42 -12.94 -40.67
C LEU A 33 -16.16 -13.11 -41.53
N GLY A 34 -15.34 -14.15 -41.30
CA GLY A 34 -14.09 -14.36 -42.03
C GLY A 34 -13.03 -13.29 -41.77
N VAL A 35 -13.14 -12.56 -40.67
CA VAL A 35 -12.14 -11.55 -40.25
C VAL A 35 -10.93 -12.29 -39.70
N LYS A 36 -9.78 -12.16 -40.39
CA LYS A 36 -8.52 -12.74 -39.89
C LYS A 36 -8.16 -12.06 -38.56
N GLU A 37 -7.98 -12.85 -37.54
CA GLU A 37 -7.35 -12.39 -36.31
C GLU A 37 -5.91 -11.94 -36.62
N GLN A 38 -5.50 -10.77 -36.13
CA GLN A 38 -4.08 -10.45 -36.14
C GLN A 38 -3.40 -11.47 -35.23
N ASP A 39 -2.47 -12.21 -35.81
CA ASP A 39 -1.73 -13.24 -35.08
C ASP A 39 -0.74 -12.56 -34.12
N LEU A 40 -1.16 -12.46 -32.84
CA LEU A 40 -0.36 -11.84 -31.79
C LEU A 40 0.88 -12.68 -31.41
N THR A 41 1.05 -13.86 -32.01
CA THR A 41 2.26 -14.68 -31.83
C THR A 41 3.42 -14.22 -32.71
N ASP A 42 3.13 -13.54 -33.84
CA ASP A 42 4.14 -13.06 -34.81
C ASP A 42 4.31 -11.53 -34.81
N ILE A 43 4.22 -10.93 -33.61
CA ILE A 43 4.45 -9.51 -33.43
C ILE A 43 5.94 -9.19 -33.58
N PRO A 44 6.32 -8.13 -34.33
CA PRO A 44 7.71 -7.71 -34.45
C PRO A 44 8.36 -7.42 -33.08
N PRO A 45 9.69 -7.61 -32.96
CA PRO A 45 10.41 -7.16 -31.76
C PRO A 45 10.22 -5.66 -31.50
N GLU A 46 10.27 -5.27 -30.23
CA GLU A 46 10.14 -3.87 -29.76
C GLU A 46 8.74 -3.26 -30.00
N SER A 47 7.69 -4.06 -30.12
CA SER A 47 6.33 -3.56 -30.37
C SER A 47 5.63 -3.08 -29.12
N ILE A 48 4.76 -2.08 -29.29
CA ILE A 48 3.80 -1.60 -28.30
C ILE A 48 2.40 -2.02 -28.76
N ILE A 49 1.63 -2.63 -27.87
CA ILE A 49 0.25 -3.06 -28.14
C ILE A 49 -0.70 -1.91 -27.81
N ILE A 50 -1.49 -1.52 -28.78
CA ILE A 50 -2.53 -0.51 -28.63
C ILE A 50 -3.87 -1.16 -28.93
N THR A 51 -4.80 -1.14 -27.98
CA THR A 51 -6.09 -1.83 -28.09
C THR A 51 -7.17 -1.13 -27.28
N GLU A 52 -8.43 -1.32 -27.64
CA GLU A 52 -9.54 -0.83 -26.80
C GLU A 52 -9.54 -1.50 -25.41
N ASN A 53 -9.33 -2.83 -25.38
CA ASN A 53 -9.28 -3.63 -24.15
C ASN A 53 -8.27 -4.76 -24.31
N LEU A 54 -7.50 -5.02 -23.26
CA LEU A 54 -6.62 -6.18 -23.21
C LEU A 54 -7.39 -7.39 -22.66
N THR A 55 -7.64 -8.38 -23.50
CA THR A 55 -8.38 -9.59 -23.10
C THR A 55 -7.44 -10.73 -22.67
N PRO A 56 -7.93 -11.71 -21.87
CA PRO A 56 -7.13 -12.87 -21.50
C PRO A 56 -6.61 -13.68 -22.68
N SER A 57 -7.42 -13.85 -23.73
CA SER A 57 -7.04 -14.54 -24.96
C SER A 57 -5.90 -13.84 -25.70
N MET A 58 -5.97 -12.51 -25.82
CA MET A 58 -4.87 -11.70 -26.38
C MET A 58 -3.58 -11.90 -25.57
N THR A 59 -3.68 -11.85 -24.25
CA THR A 59 -2.51 -11.99 -23.36
C THR A 59 -1.86 -13.35 -23.45
N ALA A 60 -2.67 -14.42 -23.59
CA ALA A 60 -2.16 -15.79 -23.75
C ALA A 60 -1.41 -15.99 -25.07
N ALA A 61 -1.82 -15.26 -26.12
CA ALA A 61 -1.20 -15.31 -27.45
C ALA A 61 0.06 -14.43 -27.58
N LEU A 62 0.27 -13.46 -26.68
CA LEU A 62 1.38 -12.49 -26.76
C LEU A 62 2.75 -13.14 -26.55
N ASN A 63 3.65 -12.92 -27.49
CA ASN A 63 5.08 -13.18 -27.26
C ASN A 63 5.68 -12.06 -26.40
N LYS A 64 5.84 -12.33 -25.11
CA LYS A 64 6.35 -11.38 -24.10
C LYS A 64 7.72 -10.78 -24.44
N ASN A 65 8.53 -11.48 -25.22
CA ASN A 65 9.87 -11.01 -25.58
C ASN A 65 9.83 -9.89 -26.63
N ASN A 66 8.76 -9.81 -27.42
CA ASN A 66 8.61 -8.86 -28.50
C ASN A 66 7.83 -7.61 -28.08
N VAL A 67 7.06 -7.67 -26.99
CA VAL A 67 6.22 -6.55 -26.52
C VAL A 67 6.98 -5.72 -25.49
N ARG A 68 6.99 -4.39 -25.67
CA ARG A 68 7.66 -3.42 -24.80
C ARG A 68 6.72 -2.53 -24.00
N GLY A 69 5.45 -2.46 -24.40
CA GLY A 69 4.46 -1.66 -23.68
C GLY A 69 3.03 -1.96 -24.11
N ILE A 70 2.07 -1.50 -23.33
CA ILE A 70 0.64 -1.71 -23.58
C ILE A 70 -0.08 -0.37 -23.37
N VAL A 71 -0.95 -0.02 -24.32
CA VAL A 71 -1.85 1.14 -24.25
C VAL A 71 -3.27 0.65 -24.45
N THR A 72 -4.20 1.04 -23.58
CA THR A 72 -5.62 0.69 -23.77
C THR A 72 -6.52 1.93 -23.71
N GLU A 73 -7.58 1.95 -24.50
CA GLU A 73 -8.61 3.02 -24.45
C GLU A 73 -9.47 2.89 -23.20
N ASN A 74 -9.73 1.67 -22.77
CA ASN A 74 -10.55 1.38 -21.61
C ASN A 74 -9.73 0.71 -20.49
N GLY A 75 -10.26 0.82 -19.29
CA GLY A 75 -9.68 0.15 -18.12
C GLY A 75 -9.15 1.12 -17.07
N GLY A 76 -9.26 0.74 -15.82
CA GLY A 76 -8.74 1.50 -14.67
C GLY A 76 -7.63 0.72 -13.95
N ARG A 77 -7.09 1.29 -12.89
CA ARG A 77 -6.01 0.70 -12.06
C ARG A 77 -6.31 -0.72 -11.55
N THR A 78 -7.58 -1.06 -11.39
CA THR A 78 -8.07 -2.37 -10.92
C THR A 78 -8.61 -3.25 -12.03
N SER A 79 -8.57 -2.79 -13.30
CA SER A 79 -9.06 -3.57 -14.43
C SER A 79 -8.21 -4.82 -14.68
N HIS A 80 -8.80 -5.78 -15.39
CA HIS A 80 -8.10 -6.99 -15.81
C HIS A 80 -6.84 -6.67 -16.64
N SER A 81 -6.92 -5.66 -17.51
CA SER A 81 -5.78 -5.15 -18.29
C SER A 81 -4.62 -4.67 -17.41
N ALA A 82 -4.91 -3.95 -16.32
CA ALA A 82 -3.90 -3.50 -15.38
C ALA A 82 -3.22 -4.66 -14.64
N ILE A 83 -4.00 -5.66 -14.23
CA ILE A 83 -3.49 -6.86 -13.55
C ILE A 83 -2.57 -7.64 -14.49
N LEU A 84 -2.98 -7.83 -15.74
CA LEU A 84 -2.22 -8.55 -16.75
C LEU A 84 -0.92 -7.83 -17.11
N ALA A 85 -0.96 -6.51 -17.34
CA ALA A 85 0.24 -5.72 -17.63
C ALA A 85 1.28 -5.81 -16.49
N ARG A 86 0.82 -5.74 -15.24
CA ARG A 86 1.68 -5.94 -14.06
C ARG A 86 2.27 -7.35 -14.01
N ALA A 87 1.48 -8.38 -14.27
CA ALA A 87 1.95 -9.76 -14.28
C ALA A 87 2.98 -10.01 -15.39
N LEU A 88 2.87 -9.29 -16.52
CA LEU A 88 3.82 -9.32 -17.61
C LEU A 88 5.09 -8.49 -17.31
N GLY A 89 5.04 -7.59 -16.33
CA GLY A 89 6.13 -6.67 -16.01
C GLY A 89 6.38 -5.60 -17.09
N LEU A 90 5.36 -5.28 -17.89
CA LEU A 90 5.43 -4.31 -18.98
C LEU A 90 4.87 -2.95 -18.54
N PRO A 91 5.45 -1.82 -19.01
CA PRO A 91 4.85 -0.52 -18.83
C PRO A 91 3.49 -0.48 -19.53
N ALA A 92 2.48 0.09 -18.87
CA ALA A 92 1.13 0.21 -19.41
C ALA A 92 0.51 1.55 -19.05
N VAL A 93 -0.19 2.13 -20.02
CA VAL A 93 -1.03 3.32 -19.83
C VAL A 93 -2.44 2.97 -20.27
N LEU A 94 -3.40 3.14 -19.35
CA LEU A 94 -4.78 2.75 -19.53
C LEU A 94 -5.68 3.98 -19.61
N SER A 95 -6.87 3.83 -20.18
CA SER A 95 -7.84 4.92 -20.37
C SER A 95 -7.29 6.07 -21.20
N VAL A 96 -6.62 5.75 -22.31
CA VAL A 96 -6.12 6.72 -23.28
C VAL A 96 -7.20 6.91 -24.37
N PRO A 97 -7.96 8.02 -24.38
CA PRO A 97 -9.03 8.20 -25.34
C PRO A 97 -8.52 8.17 -26.79
N ASP A 98 -9.28 7.56 -27.69
CA ASP A 98 -9.02 7.50 -29.12
C ASP A 98 -7.66 6.92 -29.55
N ALA A 99 -6.98 6.18 -28.65
CA ALA A 99 -5.65 5.64 -28.90
C ALA A 99 -5.60 4.74 -30.16
N VAL A 100 -6.62 3.91 -30.35
CA VAL A 100 -6.69 2.98 -31.52
C VAL A 100 -6.96 3.73 -32.82
N SER A 101 -7.67 4.86 -32.77
CA SER A 101 -7.99 5.64 -33.96
C SER A 101 -6.90 6.64 -34.37
N VAL A 102 -6.07 7.06 -33.41
CA VAL A 102 -4.99 8.07 -33.63
C VAL A 102 -3.66 7.38 -34.00
N MET A 103 -3.43 6.17 -33.51
CA MET A 103 -2.13 5.49 -33.71
C MET A 103 -2.28 4.39 -34.77
N GLU A 104 -1.38 4.39 -35.74
CA GLU A 104 -1.36 3.43 -36.84
C GLU A 104 -0.23 2.42 -36.66
N ASP A 105 -0.36 1.24 -37.28
CA ASP A 105 0.69 0.21 -37.28
C ASP A 105 2.00 0.75 -37.89
N GLY A 106 3.08 0.54 -37.17
CA GLY A 106 4.42 0.99 -37.57
C GLY A 106 4.81 2.40 -37.07
N MET A 107 3.91 3.12 -36.42
CA MET A 107 4.27 4.37 -35.74
C MET A 107 5.25 4.14 -34.60
N THR A 108 6.15 5.10 -34.38
CA THR A 108 7.00 5.14 -33.19
C THR A 108 6.23 5.71 -32.03
N VAL A 109 6.13 4.93 -30.93
CA VAL A 109 5.38 5.34 -29.74
C VAL A 109 6.25 5.20 -28.48
N ILE A 110 6.16 6.18 -27.59
CA ILE A 110 6.73 6.12 -26.25
C ILE A 110 5.62 5.84 -25.25
N VAL A 111 5.84 4.88 -24.34
CA VAL A 111 4.93 4.55 -23.23
C VAL A 111 5.67 4.68 -21.91
N ASP A 112 5.31 5.67 -21.12
CA ASP A 112 5.80 5.86 -19.76
C ASP A 112 4.70 5.49 -18.76
N GLY A 113 4.74 4.25 -18.28
CA GLY A 113 3.77 3.74 -17.30
C GLY A 113 3.94 4.34 -15.90
N SER A 114 5.05 5.02 -15.61
CA SER A 114 5.28 5.69 -14.32
C SER A 114 4.55 7.03 -14.27
N GLU A 115 4.61 7.79 -15.35
CA GLU A 115 3.98 9.11 -15.47
C GLU A 115 2.58 9.06 -16.11
N GLY A 116 2.20 7.90 -16.68
CA GLY A 116 0.92 7.77 -17.40
C GLY A 116 0.93 8.50 -18.75
N ILE A 117 2.08 8.59 -19.41
CA ILE A 117 2.28 9.36 -20.66
C ILE A 117 2.39 8.39 -21.84
N VAL A 118 1.70 8.76 -22.93
CA VAL A 118 1.86 8.14 -24.26
C VAL A 118 2.17 9.24 -25.28
N ILE A 119 3.22 9.06 -26.07
CA ILE A 119 3.62 10.01 -27.10
C ILE A 119 3.72 9.27 -28.43
N ALA A 120 2.90 9.64 -29.39
CA ALA A 120 2.96 9.15 -30.77
C ALA A 120 3.86 10.06 -31.62
N GLU A 121 4.66 9.46 -32.52
CA GLU A 121 5.57 10.16 -33.41
C GLU A 121 6.45 11.21 -32.69
N PRO A 122 7.18 10.83 -31.60
CA PRO A 122 8.01 11.75 -30.86
C PRO A 122 9.13 12.30 -31.75
N ASP A 123 9.47 13.60 -31.58
CA ASP A 123 10.66 14.17 -32.21
C ASP A 123 11.95 13.57 -31.67
N LYS A 124 13.08 13.88 -32.33
CA LYS A 124 14.40 13.29 -31.98
C LYS A 124 14.86 13.68 -30.57
N GLU A 125 14.52 14.86 -30.09
CA GLU A 125 14.91 15.35 -28.77
C GLU A 125 14.12 14.59 -27.69
N THR A 126 12.81 14.44 -27.87
CA THR A 126 11.95 13.64 -27.01
C THR A 126 12.35 12.17 -26.99
N GLN A 127 12.65 11.58 -28.16
CA GLN A 127 13.16 10.20 -28.23
C GLN A 127 14.44 10.03 -27.42
N GLN A 128 15.41 10.93 -27.60
CA GLN A 128 16.69 10.87 -26.89
C GLN A 128 16.48 10.98 -25.37
N PHE A 129 15.64 11.90 -24.92
CA PHE A 129 15.30 12.05 -23.51
C PHE A 129 14.73 10.75 -22.90
N TYR A 130 13.80 10.09 -23.59
CA TYR A 130 13.20 8.86 -23.06
C TYR A 130 14.14 7.64 -23.18
N ILE A 131 15.05 7.59 -24.15
CA ILE A 131 16.11 6.58 -24.21
C ILE A 131 17.02 6.71 -22.98
N GLU A 132 17.43 7.93 -22.63
CA GLU A 132 18.24 8.18 -21.43
C GLU A 132 17.48 7.85 -20.15
N LYS A 133 16.19 8.22 -20.06
CA LYS A 133 15.30 7.86 -18.93
C LYS A 133 15.17 6.34 -18.78
N GLN A 134 15.00 5.60 -19.88
CA GLN A 134 14.93 4.15 -19.90
C GLN A 134 16.25 3.50 -19.44
N ALA A 135 17.39 4.01 -19.92
CA ALA A 135 18.70 3.53 -19.49
C ALA A 135 18.94 3.77 -18.00
N ALA A 136 18.58 4.96 -17.49
CA ALA A 136 18.66 5.29 -16.08
C ALA A 136 17.75 4.37 -15.23
N PHE A 137 16.52 4.11 -15.66
CA PHE A 137 15.61 3.18 -15.00
C PHE A 137 16.16 1.75 -14.95
N ALA A 138 16.73 1.27 -16.05
CA ALA A 138 17.36 -0.06 -16.12
C ALA A 138 18.58 -0.17 -15.20
N ALA A 139 19.43 0.87 -15.15
CA ALA A 139 20.58 0.94 -14.26
C ALA A 139 20.13 0.95 -12.78
N GLU A 140 19.12 1.74 -12.44
CA GLU A 140 18.55 1.77 -11.10
C GLU A 140 17.96 0.41 -10.70
N LYS A 141 17.18 -0.23 -11.58
CA LYS A 141 16.64 -1.57 -11.34
C LYS A 141 17.73 -2.59 -11.05
N LYS A 142 18.86 -2.52 -11.79
CA LYS A 142 20.02 -3.38 -11.55
C LYS A 142 20.68 -3.09 -10.20
N LEU A 143 20.90 -1.80 -9.88
CA LEU A 143 21.44 -1.38 -8.59
C LEU A 143 20.56 -1.87 -7.43
N LEU A 144 19.24 -1.69 -7.52
CA LEU A 144 18.31 -2.09 -6.48
C LEU A 144 18.27 -3.63 -6.30
N ALA A 145 18.47 -4.40 -7.37
CA ALA A 145 18.52 -5.86 -7.28
C ALA A 145 19.64 -6.36 -6.34
N ASP A 146 20.75 -5.62 -6.24
CA ASP A 146 21.86 -5.94 -5.34
C ASP A 146 21.48 -5.81 -3.84
N TYR A 147 20.38 -5.15 -3.53
CA TYR A 147 19.84 -4.99 -2.17
C TYR A 147 18.83 -6.09 -1.78
N ALA A 148 18.49 -6.99 -2.69
CA ALA A 148 17.61 -8.11 -2.37
C ALA A 148 18.30 -9.06 -1.37
N GLY A 149 17.56 -9.46 -0.32
CA GLY A 149 18.06 -10.36 0.72
C GLY A 149 19.16 -9.77 1.65
N ARG A 150 19.56 -8.51 1.46
CA ARG A 150 20.49 -7.86 2.40
C ARG A 150 19.73 -7.33 3.62
N PRO A 151 20.36 -7.32 4.81
CA PRO A 151 19.79 -6.64 5.97
C PRO A 151 19.71 -5.13 5.71
N THR A 152 18.69 -4.49 6.27
CA THR A 152 18.54 -3.02 6.16
C THR A 152 19.41 -2.36 7.22
N VAL A 153 20.44 -1.65 6.77
CA VAL A 153 21.38 -0.92 7.64
C VAL A 153 21.71 0.44 7.05
N THR A 154 21.91 1.43 7.92
CA THR A 154 22.43 2.75 7.54
C THR A 154 23.91 2.65 7.13
N ALA A 155 24.47 3.72 6.54
CA ALA A 155 25.87 3.75 6.14
C ALA A 155 26.85 3.59 7.34
N ASP A 156 26.43 3.97 8.53
CA ASP A 156 27.18 3.77 9.80
C ASP A 156 26.81 2.46 10.53
N GLY A 157 26.12 1.52 9.84
CA GLY A 157 25.84 0.17 10.35
C GLY A 157 24.69 0.06 11.35
N LYS A 158 23.84 1.06 11.52
CA LYS A 158 22.66 0.97 12.38
C LYS A 158 21.58 0.14 11.70
N LYS A 159 21.12 -0.92 12.36
CA LYS A 159 20.02 -1.76 11.87
C LYS A 159 18.71 -0.97 11.87
N LYS A 160 17.98 -1.07 10.76
CA LYS A 160 16.61 -0.61 10.57
C LYS A 160 15.79 -1.74 9.99
N GLU A 161 14.47 -1.57 9.89
CA GLU A 161 13.58 -2.59 9.32
C GLU A 161 12.78 -1.99 8.17
N VAL A 162 12.69 -2.72 7.05
CA VAL A 162 11.83 -2.39 5.93
C VAL A 162 10.74 -3.44 5.81
N TYR A 163 9.58 -3.10 6.29
CA TYR A 163 8.37 -3.91 6.29
C TYR A 163 7.45 -3.53 5.14
N CYS A 164 6.42 -4.34 4.93
CA CYS A 164 5.48 -4.14 3.84
C CYS A 164 4.08 -3.79 4.31
N ASN A 165 3.41 -2.93 3.54
CA ASN A 165 1.97 -2.68 3.62
C ASN A 165 1.24 -3.65 2.71
N ILE A 166 0.27 -4.40 3.22
CA ILE A 166 -0.53 -5.36 2.46
C ILE A 166 -2.02 -5.18 2.71
N GLY A 167 -2.84 -5.59 1.75
CA GLY A 167 -4.30 -5.67 1.87
C GLY A 167 -4.85 -7.10 1.77
N ASN A 168 -4.03 -8.06 1.33
CA ASN A 168 -4.44 -9.45 1.14
C ASN A 168 -3.22 -10.38 1.10
N ILE A 169 -3.47 -11.70 1.03
CA ILE A 169 -2.40 -12.71 1.04
C ILE A 169 -1.56 -12.71 -0.25
N SER A 170 -2.11 -12.33 -1.39
CA SER A 170 -1.32 -12.18 -2.62
C SER A 170 -0.26 -11.08 -2.48
N ASP A 171 -0.61 -9.98 -1.80
CA ASP A 171 0.35 -8.92 -1.48
C ASP A 171 1.43 -9.43 -0.53
N ALA A 172 1.07 -10.29 0.46
CA ALA A 172 2.02 -10.90 1.39
C ALA A 172 3.04 -11.79 0.66
N VAL A 173 2.60 -12.59 -0.31
CA VAL A 173 3.49 -13.38 -1.17
C VAL A 173 4.44 -12.47 -1.94
N THR A 174 3.91 -11.43 -2.58
CA THR A 174 4.72 -10.44 -3.31
C THR A 174 5.72 -9.74 -2.37
N ALA A 175 5.32 -9.39 -1.16
CA ALA A 175 6.18 -8.78 -0.15
C ALA A 175 7.37 -9.69 0.22
N SER A 176 7.12 -10.98 0.41
CA SER A 176 8.17 -11.97 0.67
C SER A 176 9.12 -12.13 -0.52
N GLU A 177 8.60 -12.22 -1.75
CA GLU A 177 9.41 -12.29 -2.98
C GLU A 177 10.27 -11.04 -3.20
N LYS A 178 9.82 -9.87 -2.75
CA LYS A 178 10.56 -8.60 -2.82
C LYS A 178 11.50 -8.37 -1.64
N SER A 179 11.73 -9.39 -0.82
CA SER A 179 12.63 -9.32 0.35
C SER A 179 12.18 -8.33 1.43
N GLY A 180 10.87 -8.16 1.62
CA GLY A 180 10.33 -7.48 2.80
C GLY A 180 10.71 -8.25 4.06
N GLU A 181 11.12 -7.53 5.11
CA GLU A 181 11.59 -8.14 6.36
C GLU A 181 10.42 -8.50 7.31
N GLY A 182 9.21 -8.02 7.02
CA GLY A 182 7.98 -8.26 7.78
C GLY A 182 6.78 -7.54 7.15
N ILE A 183 5.66 -7.59 7.84
CA ILE A 183 4.45 -6.83 7.51
C ILE A 183 4.24 -5.77 8.58
N GLY A 184 4.45 -4.48 8.25
CA GLY A 184 4.23 -3.36 9.17
C GLY A 184 2.79 -2.85 9.16
N LEU A 185 2.03 -3.20 8.11
CA LEU A 185 0.60 -2.88 8.04
C LEU A 185 -0.16 -3.93 7.23
N PHE A 186 -0.92 -4.78 7.91
CA PHE A 186 -1.95 -5.56 7.26
C PHE A 186 -3.29 -4.83 7.39
N ARG A 187 -3.80 -4.30 6.28
CA ARG A 187 -5.09 -3.61 6.18
C ARG A 187 -6.22 -4.62 6.12
N THR A 188 -6.86 -4.88 7.24
CA THR A 188 -7.89 -5.93 7.35
C THR A 188 -9.23 -5.54 6.72
N GLU A 189 -9.49 -4.27 6.49
CA GLU A 189 -10.72 -3.79 5.87
C GLU A 189 -10.98 -4.41 4.48
N PHE A 190 -9.94 -4.76 3.73
CA PHE A 190 -10.12 -5.42 2.43
C PHE A 190 -10.74 -6.81 2.54
N LEU A 191 -10.55 -7.50 3.68
CA LEU A 191 -11.22 -8.77 3.96
C LEU A 191 -12.72 -8.57 4.16
N PHE A 192 -13.08 -7.50 4.87
CA PHE A 192 -14.47 -7.13 5.10
C PHE A 192 -15.16 -6.62 3.83
N MET A 193 -14.49 -5.81 3.03
CA MET A 193 -15.05 -5.24 1.79
C MET A 193 -15.35 -6.28 0.70
N LYS A 194 -14.65 -7.42 0.70
CA LYS A 194 -14.86 -8.51 -0.27
C LYS A 194 -15.98 -9.47 0.11
N SER A 195 -16.51 -9.37 1.30
CA SER A 195 -17.52 -10.28 1.83
C SER A 195 -18.92 -9.64 1.77
N GLU A 196 -19.95 -10.45 1.57
CA GLU A 196 -21.36 -10.02 1.66
C GLU A 196 -21.85 -9.90 3.12
N HIS A 197 -21.12 -10.54 4.02
CA HIS A 197 -21.36 -10.54 5.47
C HIS A 197 -20.04 -10.32 6.21
N ALA A 198 -20.10 -9.98 7.49
CA ALA A 198 -18.89 -9.88 8.31
C ALA A 198 -18.13 -11.22 8.27
N PRO A 199 -16.83 -11.21 7.96
CA PRO A 199 -16.02 -12.42 7.93
C PRO A 199 -16.03 -13.07 9.30
N ASP A 200 -16.31 -14.37 9.34
CA ASP A 200 -16.29 -15.15 10.57
C ASP A 200 -14.87 -15.29 11.15
N GLU A 201 -14.78 -15.84 12.34
CA GLU A 201 -13.51 -16.02 13.04
C GLU A 201 -12.56 -16.94 12.25
N GLU A 202 -13.08 -17.99 11.60
CA GLU A 202 -12.25 -18.97 10.92
C GLU A 202 -11.63 -18.42 9.64
N LEU A 203 -12.38 -17.69 8.83
CA LEU A 203 -11.88 -17.02 7.63
C LEU A 203 -10.78 -15.99 7.99
N GLN A 204 -10.99 -15.21 9.04
CA GLN A 204 -10.02 -14.26 9.55
C GLN A 204 -8.76 -14.97 10.06
N PHE A 205 -8.93 -15.99 10.90
CA PHE A 205 -7.85 -16.80 11.45
C PHE A 205 -6.97 -17.42 10.35
N GLU A 206 -7.56 -18.12 9.38
CA GLU A 206 -6.78 -18.74 8.30
C GLU A 206 -6.05 -17.69 7.43
N THR A 207 -6.63 -16.51 7.26
CA THR A 207 -5.98 -15.41 6.53
C THR A 207 -4.76 -14.88 7.30
N TYR A 208 -4.90 -14.59 8.58
CA TYR A 208 -3.80 -14.06 9.41
C TYR A 208 -2.71 -15.09 9.64
N LYS A 209 -3.05 -16.35 9.85
CA LYS A 209 -2.13 -17.48 9.95
C LYS A 209 -1.27 -17.64 8.69
N LYS A 210 -1.87 -17.55 7.50
CA LYS A 210 -1.12 -17.60 6.23
C LYS A 210 -0.11 -16.46 6.13
N ALA A 211 -0.47 -15.24 6.53
CA ALA A 211 0.46 -14.12 6.57
C ALA A 211 1.62 -14.37 7.55
N ALA A 212 1.31 -14.84 8.76
CA ALA A 212 2.34 -15.18 9.76
C ALA A 212 3.31 -16.26 9.28
N GLN A 213 2.83 -17.28 8.59
CA GLN A 213 3.65 -18.36 8.06
C GLN A 213 4.61 -17.95 6.94
N LEU A 214 4.28 -16.88 6.19
CA LEU A 214 5.15 -16.32 5.16
C LEU A 214 6.33 -15.52 5.74
N PHE A 215 6.18 -14.94 6.94
CA PHE A 215 7.19 -14.09 7.59
C PHE A 215 7.64 -14.69 8.93
N LYS A 216 8.29 -15.87 8.88
CA LYS A 216 8.70 -16.61 10.08
C LYS A 216 9.74 -15.89 10.94
N GLU A 217 10.61 -15.09 10.33
CA GLU A 217 11.68 -14.35 11.02
C GLU A 217 11.32 -12.90 11.31
N GLY A 218 10.26 -12.39 10.66
CA GLY A 218 9.75 -11.03 10.83
C GLY A 218 8.42 -10.99 11.55
N SER A 219 7.99 -9.80 11.96
CA SER A 219 6.67 -9.64 12.55
C SER A 219 5.60 -9.29 11.51
N VAL A 220 4.36 -9.67 11.83
CA VAL A 220 3.15 -9.31 11.06
C VAL A 220 2.25 -8.45 11.93
N ILE A 221 2.22 -7.14 11.64
CA ILE A 221 1.39 -6.19 12.35
C ILE A 221 0.01 -6.15 11.70
N ILE A 222 -0.99 -6.66 12.42
CA ILE A 222 -2.38 -6.69 11.95
C ILE A 222 -3.11 -5.48 12.51
N ARG A 223 -3.53 -4.59 11.62
CA ARG A 223 -4.37 -3.45 11.98
C ARG A 223 -5.80 -3.94 12.19
N THR A 224 -6.38 -3.65 13.34
CA THR A 224 -7.81 -3.91 13.58
C THR A 224 -8.66 -3.09 12.62
N LEU A 225 -9.92 -3.46 12.49
CA LEU A 225 -10.82 -2.93 11.47
C LEU A 225 -10.86 -1.39 11.45
N ASP A 226 -10.54 -0.84 10.27
CA ASP A 226 -10.60 0.60 9.98
C ASP A 226 -11.62 0.86 8.86
N VAL A 227 -12.90 0.80 9.21
CA VAL A 227 -14.03 1.11 8.32
C VAL A 227 -14.69 2.41 8.74
N GLY A 228 -15.36 3.05 7.80
CA GLY A 228 -15.94 4.39 7.90
C GLY A 228 -15.18 5.39 7.04
N GLY A 229 -15.59 6.64 7.03
CA GLY A 229 -15.03 7.63 6.12
C GLY A 229 -15.43 7.34 4.67
N ASP A 230 -14.47 7.00 3.86
CA ASP A 230 -14.60 6.65 2.44
C ASP A 230 -14.98 5.17 2.18
N LYS A 231 -14.89 4.31 3.21
CA LYS A 231 -15.12 2.86 3.11
C LYS A 231 -16.52 2.50 3.61
N ASN A 232 -17.48 2.48 2.71
CA ASN A 232 -18.85 2.08 3.04
C ASN A 232 -19.03 0.56 2.85
N ILE A 233 -19.30 -0.15 3.97
CA ILE A 233 -19.63 -1.57 3.97
C ILE A 233 -21.08 -1.72 4.41
N THR A 234 -21.96 -1.98 3.46
CA THR A 234 -23.42 -1.92 3.64
C THR A 234 -23.94 -2.81 4.76
N TYR A 235 -23.41 -4.03 4.91
CA TYR A 235 -23.86 -4.98 5.95
C TYR A 235 -23.44 -4.60 7.38
N LEU A 236 -22.50 -3.66 7.56
CA LEU A 236 -22.14 -3.15 8.88
C LEU A 236 -23.16 -2.14 9.44
N GLY A 237 -24.16 -1.74 8.64
CA GLY A 237 -25.24 -0.88 9.10
C GLY A 237 -24.80 0.53 9.49
N MET A 238 -23.63 0.98 9.03
CA MET A 238 -23.12 2.32 9.33
C MET A 238 -24.00 3.38 8.68
N GLN A 239 -24.39 4.37 9.46
CA GLN A 239 -25.20 5.48 8.95
C GLN A 239 -24.31 6.47 8.19
N SER A 240 -24.93 7.17 7.23
CA SER A 240 -24.24 8.28 6.55
C SER A 240 -24.06 9.43 7.52
N GLU A 241 -22.83 9.93 7.61
CA GLU A 241 -22.45 11.05 8.47
C GLU A 241 -22.08 12.27 7.66
N ALA A 242 -22.26 13.47 8.21
CA ALA A 242 -21.88 14.72 7.56
C ALA A 242 -20.36 14.86 7.40
N ASN A 243 -19.59 14.32 8.33
CA ASN A 243 -18.13 14.33 8.34
C ASN A 243 -17.57 12.93 8.65
N PRO A 244 -17.64 11.99 7.69
CA PRO A 244 -17.34 10.58 7.95
C PRO A 244 -15.92 10.31 8.46
N PHE A 245 -14.93 11.11 8.02
CA PHE A 245 -13.55 10.98 8.51
C PHE A 245 -13.38 11.38 9.99
N LEU A 246 -14.24 12.25 10.52
CA LEU A 246 -14.26 12.66 11.92
C LEU A 246 -15.28 11.88 12.76
N GLY A 247 -16.00 10.96 12.15
CA GLY A 247 -17.17 10.30 12.69
C GLY A 247 -16.90 8.99 13.42
N PHE A 248 -17.91 8.13 13.36
CA PHE A 248 -17.98 6.84 14.05
C PHE A 248 -17.30 5.76 13.21
N ARG A 249 -15.97 5.69 13.28
CA ARG A 249 -15.13 4.77 12.49
C ARG A 249 -14.03 4.10 13.36
N ALA A 250 -13.38 3.11 12.81
CA ALA A 250 -12.20 2.45 13.36
C ALA A 250 -12.40 1.98 14.82
N VAL A 251 -11.49 2.31 15.73
CA VAL A 251 -11.58 1.90 17.14
C VAL A 251 -12.88 2.31 17.80
N ARG A 252 -13.45 3.46 17.44
CA ARG A 252 -14.73 3.94 17.98
C ARG A 252 -15.86 2.99 17.63
N TYR A 253 -15.93 2.57 16.35
CA TYR A 253 -16.91 1.59 15.88
C TYR A 253 -16.69 0.22 16.53
N CYS A 254 -15.43 -0.22 16.62
CA CYS A 254 -15.08 -1.52 17.19
C CYS A 254 -15.45 -1.65 18.67
N LEU A 255 -15.22 -0.62 19.49
CA LEU A 255 -15.52 -0.63 20.91
C LEU A 255 -17.04 -0.65 21.22
N GLU A 256 -17.87 -0.08 20.35
CA GLU A 256 -19.32 -0.18 20.45
C GLU A 256 -19.88 -1.51 19.89
N ASN A 257 -19.23 -2.05 18.83
CA ASN A 257 -19.63 -3.31 18.21
C ASN A 257 -18.75 -4.47 18.71
N LYS A 258 -18.81 -4.72 20.01
CA LYS A 258 -17.89 -5.64 20.72
C LYS A 258 -17.88 -7.06 20.15
N GLU A 259 -18.99 -7.61 19.72
CA GLU A 259 -19.06 -8.98 19.17
C GLU A 259 -18.22 -9.10 17.89
N LEU A 260 -18.37 -8.14 16.98
CA LEU A 260 -17.56 -8.09 15.76
C LEU A 260 -16.07 -7.91 16.10
N PHE A 261 -15.76 -7.03 17.04
CA PHE A 261 -14.39 -6.77 17.45
C PHE A 261 -13.76 -7.98 18.16
N ARG A 262 -14.51 -8.66 19.03
CA ARG A 262 -14.08 -9.92 19.69
C ARG A 262 -13.76 -11.00 18.65
N THR A 263 -14.61 -11.19 17.64
CA THR A 263 -14.37 -12.13 16.54
C THR A 263 -13.04 -11.86 15.87
N GLN A 264 -12.71 -10.59 15.55
CA GLN A 264 -11.45 -10.23 14.95
C GLN A 264 -10.27 -10.48 15.90
N LEU A 265 -10.35 -10.04 17.16
CA LEU A 265 -9.28 -10.20 18.15
C LEU A 265 -9.02 -11.68 18.47
N ARG A 266 -10.07 -12.52 18.57
CA ARG A 266 -9.93 -13.99 18.73
C ARG A 266 -9.17 -14.61 17.55
N ALA A 267 -9.53 -14.23 16.31
CA ALA A 267 -8.85 -14.71 15.11
C ALA A 267 -7.37 -14.32 15.10
N ILE A 268 -7.04 -13.07 15.48
CA ILE A 268 -5.65 -12.60 15.55
C ILE A 268 -4.88 -13.36 16.64
N LEU A 269 -5.45 -13.51 17.83
CA LEU A 269 -4.83 -14.26 18.92
C LEU A 269 -4.57 -15.72 18.54
N ARG A 270 -5.53 -16.43 17.97
CA ARG A 270 -5.35 -17.81 17.48
C ARG A 270 -4.23 -17.89 16.42
N ALA A 271 -4.18 -16.91 15.50
CA ALA A 271 -3.16 -16.88 14.46
C ALA A 271 -1.75 -16.64 15.03
N SER A 272 -1.61 -15.97 16.17
CA SER A 272 -0.32 -15.70 16.81
C SER A 272 0.45 -16.96 17.26
N ALA A 273 -0.23 -18.11 17.36
CA ALA A 273 0.44 -19.39 17.57
C ALA A 273 1.32 -19.85 16.40
N PHE A 274 1.21 -19.21 15.22
CA PHE A 274 1.86 -19.64 13.98
C PHE A 274 2.97 -18.70 13.50
N GLY A 275 3.24 -17.62 14.21
CA GLY A 275 4.32 -16.66 13.91
C GLY A 275 4.22 -15.40 14.77
N CYS A 276 5.16 -14.50 14.62
CA CYS A 276 5.21 -13.25 15.38
C CYS A 276 4.12 -12.27 14.88
N ILE A 277 2.95 -12.31 15.49
CA ILE A 277 1.84 -11.39 15.20
C ILE A 277 1.79 -10.29 16.27
N LYS A 278 1.50 -9.06 15.81
CA LYS A 278 1.23 -7.90 16.67
C LYS A 278 -0.12 -7.30 16.32
N ILE A 279 -0.81 -6.75 17.32
CA ILE A 279 -2.11 -6.07 17.14
C ILE A 279 -1.85 -4.57 17.07
N MET A 280 -2.42 -3.88 16.06
CA MET A 280 -2.35 -2.44 15.93
C MET A 280 -3.74 -1.82 15.87
N VAL A 281 -4.01 -0.84 16.73
CA VAL A 281 -5.30 -0.16 16.83
C VAL A 281 -5.26 1.16 16.05
N PRO A 282 -6.10 1.35 15.02
CA PRO A 282 -6.16 2.60 14.25
C PRO A 282 -7.00 3.67 14.93
N LEU A 283 -6.78 4.92 14.54
CA LEU A 283 -7.56 6.11 14.90
C LEU A 283 -7.70 6.35 16.42
N VAL A 284 -6.65 6.01 17.16
CA VAL A 284 -6.60 6.26 18.60
C VAL A 284 -6.58 7.76 18.88
N THR A 285 -7.34 8.20 19.88
CA THR A 285 -7.41 9.61 20.31
C THR A 285 -7.08 9.82 21.78
N ASN A 286 -7.23 8.78 22.60
CA ASN A 286 -6.99 8.89 24.04
C ASN A 286 -6.56 7.53 24.66
N VAL A 287 -6.02 7.62 25.87
CA VAL A 287 -5.51 6.45 26.60
C VAL A 287 -6.62 5.44 26.95
N SER A 288 -7.84 5.92 27.20
CA SER A 288 -8.96 5.06 27.59
C SER A 288 -9.34 4.06 26.49
N GLU A 289 -9.21 4.46 25.22
CA GLU A 289 -9.45 3.54 24.08
C GLU A 289 -8.48 2.36 24.14
N MET A 290 -7.19 2.62 24.35
CA MET A 290 -6.18 1.54 24.42
C MET A 290 -6.40 0.62 25.63
N ARG A 291 -6.77 1.19 26.79
CA ARG A 291 -7.10 0.38 27.98
C ARG A 291 -8.30 -0.52 27.76
N GLN A 292 -9.36 -0.04 27.11
CA GLN A 292 -10.53 -0.86 26.78
C GLN A 292 -10.18 -1.99 25.82
N VAL A 293 -9.34 -1.73 24.81
CA VAL A 293 -8.87 -2.77 23.88
C VAL A 293 -8.02 -3.80 24.62
N ARG A 294 -7.10 -3.39 25.50
CA ARG A 294 -6.26 -4.30 26.30
C ARG A 294 -7.14 -5.18 27.21
N GLN A 295 -8.10 -4.59 27.90
CA GLN A 295 -9.05 -5.35 28.73
C GLN A 295 -9.77 -6.42 27.90
N LEU A 296 -10.27 -6.08 26.72
CA LEU A 296 -10.96 -7.02 25.84
C LEU A 296 -10.04 -8.15 25.36
N ILE A 297 -8.77 -7.84 25.05
CA ILE A 297 -7.77 -8.85 24.70
C ILE A 297 -7.52 -9.80 25.88
N ASP A 298 -7.40 -9.28 27.10
CA ASP A 298 -7.15 -10.10 28.28
C ASP A 298 -8.34 -11.02 28.61
N GLU A 299 -9.57 -10.54 28.45
CA GLU A 299 -10.79 -11.36 28.55
C GLU A 299 -10.76 -12.52 27.54
N ILE A 300 -10.42 -12.22 26.26
CA ILE A 300 -10.34 -13.22 25.20
C ILE A 300 -9.21 -14.22 25.46
N LYS A 301 -8.05 -13.78 25.96
CA LYS A 301 -6.97 -14.70 26.37
C LYS A 301 -7.45 -15.71 27.40
N CYS A 302 -8.19 -15.28 28.42
CA CYS A 302 -8.77 -16.18 29.43
C CYS A 302 -9.74 -17.21 28.81
N GLU A 303 -10.55 -16.80 27.85
CA GLU A 303 -11.46 -17.71 27.14
C GLU A 303 -10.69 -18.76 26.31
N LEU A 304 -9.73 -18.31 25.51
CA LEU A 304 -8.90 -19.21 24.69
C LEU A 304 -8.09 -20.19 25.53
N GLU A 305 -7.61 -19.76 26.71
CA GLU A 305 -6.97 -20.67 27.68
C GLU A 305 -7.93 -21.72 28.22
N ALA A 306 -9.16 -21.34 28.59
CA ALA A 306 -10.20 -22.26 29.05
C ALA A 306 -10.61 -23.26 27.96
N GLU A 307 -10.59 -22.85 26.70
CA GLU A 307 -10.87 -23.70 25.54
C GLU A 307 -9.67 -24.60 25.16
N GLY A 308 -8.48 -24.39 25.74
CA GLY A 308 -7.26 -25.11 25.39
C GLY A 308 -6.67 -24.71 24.02
N THR A 309 -7.05 -23.54 23.52
CA THR A 309 -6.58 -23.00 22.22
C THR A 309 -5.23 -22.34 22.39
N ASN A 310 -4.27 -22.69 21.51
CA ASN A 310 -2.93 -22.11 21.53
C ASN A 310 -2.92 -20.68 20.95
N PHE A 311 -2.19 -19.79 21.62
CA PHE A 311 -1.91 -18.42 21.16
C PHE A 311 -0.64 -17.88 21.83
N ASP A 312 -0.10 -16.76 21.32
CA ASP A 312 1.00 -16.05 21.99
C ASP A 312 0.45 -15.23 23.17
N ARG A 313 0.83 -15.64 24.39
CA ARG A 313 0.42 -14.94 25.63
C ARG A 313 1.01 -13.53 25.72
N ASN A 314 2.14 -13.30 25.06
CA ASN A 314 2.88 -12.04 25.08
C ASN A 314 2.65 -11.20 23.80
N ILE A 315 1.56 -11.48 23.06
CA ILE A 315 1.23 -10.71 21.86
C ILE A 315 1.28 -9.21 22.14
N GLN A 316 2.00 -8.49 21.31
CA GLN A 316 2.19 -7.05 21.45
C GLN A 316 0.98 -6.28 20.95
N LEU A 317 0.61 -5.24 21.71
CA LEU A 317 -0.47 -4.31 21.38
C LEU A 317 0.10 -2.92 21.13
N GLY A 318 -0.06 -2.39 19.93
CA GLY A 318 0.39 -1.05 19.55
C GLY A 318 -0.74 -0.15 19.06
N ALA A 319 -0.43 1.13 18.97
CA ALA A 319 -1.33 2.16 18.45
C ALA A 319 -0.83 2.71 17.12
N MET A 320 -1.73 2.93 16.18
CA MET A 320 -1.46 3.80 15.05
C MET A 320 -1.65 5.25 15.49
N ILE A 321 -0.53 5.99 15.50
CA ILE A 321 -0.54 7.40 15.86
C ILE A 321 -0.77 8.20 14.58
N GLU A 322 -1.99 8.64 14.39
CA GLU A 322 -2.45 9.28 13.16
C GLU A 322 -3.45 10.42 13.40
N THR A 323 -3.66 10.75 14.67
CA THR A 323 -4.47 11.92 15.06
C THR A 323 -3.61 12.94 15.83
N PRO A 324 -3.86 14.25 15.70
CA PRO A 324 -3.17 15.27 16.50
C PRO A 324 -3.31 15.04 18.01
N ALA A 325 -4.47 14.52 18.46
CA ALA A 325 -4.69 14.21 19.87
C ALA A 325 -3.74 13.11 20.37
N ALA A 326 -3.68 11.96 19.67
CA ALA A 326 -2.75 10.89 20.02
C ALA A 326 -1.28 11.33 19.92
N SER A 327 -0.95 12.13 18.90
CA SER A 327 0.40 12.68 18.74
C SER A 327 0.84 13.52 19.93
N MET A 328 -0.04 14.39 20.44
CA MET A 328 0.26 15.27 21.56
C MET A 328 0.45 14.52 22.89
N ILE A 329 -0.26 13.40 23.08
CA ILE A 329 -0.19 12.57 24.28
C ILE A 329 0.58 11.26 24.06
N ALA A 330 1.50 11.25 23.09
CA ALA A 330 2.26 10.05 22.74
C ALA A 330 3.07 9.48 23.94
N ASP A 331 3.54 10.33 24.84
CA ASP A 331 4.20 9.95 26.11
C ASP A 331 3.28 9.19 27.07
N LEU A 332 1.98 9.50 27.08
CA LEU A 332 0.98 8.79 27.88
C LEU A 332 0.58 7.48 27.21
N LEU A 333 0.39 7.48 25.89
CA LEU A 333 0.04 6.29 25.11
C LEU A 333 1.19 5.27 25.11
N ALA A 334 2.44 5.69 25.13
CA ALA A 334 3.61 4.82 25.20
C ALA A 334 3.64 3.91 26.46
N LYS A 335 2.94 4.30 27.53
CA LYS A 335 2.80 3.48 28.75
C LYS A 335 1.76 2.35 28.61
N GLU A 336 0.91 2.45 27.61
CA GLU A 336 -0.18 1.49 27.34
C GLU A 336 0.06 0.66 26.08
N CYS A 337 1.13 0.96 25.33
CA CYS A 337 1.45 0.34 24.06
C CYS A 337 2.83 -0.30 24.08
N ASP A 338 2.99 -1.39 23.34
CA ASP A 338 4.25 -2.10 23.17
C ASP A 338 5.04 -1.59 21.93
N PHE A 339 4.40 -0.85 21.04
CA PHE A 339 4.99 -0.19 19.87
C PHE A 339 4.06 0.89 19.31
N PHE A 340 4.61 1.76 18.47
CA PHE A 340 3.84 2.72 17.68
C PHE A 340 4.04 2.49 16.17
N SER A 341 3.03 2.83 15.38
CA SER A 341 3.12 3.02 13.94
C SER A 341 2.50 4.36 13.55
N ILE A 342 3.22 5.19 12.83
CA ILE A 342 2.74 6.52 12.44
C ILE A 342 2.01 6.42 11.10
N GLY A 343 0.71 6.72 11.10
CA GLY A 343 -0.13 6.82 9.91
C GLY A 343 -0.03 8.21 9.28
N THR A 344 1.04 8.51 8.54
CA THR A 344 1.33 9.87 8.07
C THR A 344 0.26 10.47 7.19
N ASN A 345 -0.49 9.68 6.42
CA ASN A 345 -1.54 10.18 5.55
C ASN A 345 -2.71 10.78 6.36
N ASP A 346 -3.23 10.02 7.34
CA ASP A 346 -4.31 10.48 8.21
C ASP A 346 -3.80 11.54 9.20
N LEU A 347 -2.57 11.40 9.71
CA LEU A 347 -1.94 12.45 10.54
C LEU A 347 -1.88 13.80 9.80
N THR A 348 -1.45 13.80 8.54
CA THR A 348 -1.43 15.02 7.72
C THR A 348 -2.83 15.58 7.52
N GLN A 349 -3.79 14.75 7.11
CA GLN A 349 -5.18 15.13 6.92
C GLN A 349 -5.78 15.82 8.14
N TYR A 350 -5.63 15.21 9.32
CA TYR A 350 -6.20 15.74 10.56
C TYR A 350 -5.43 16.93 11.12
N THR A 351 -4.11 16.99 10.94
CA THR A 351 -3.29 18.13 11.38
C THR A 351 -3.59 19.36 10.54
N MET A 352 -3.70 19.20 9.23
CA MET A 352 -3.97 20.31 8.31
C MET A 352 -5.47 20.60 8.15
N ALA A 353 -6.35 19.81 8.79
CA ALA A 353 -7.82 19.91 8.67
C ALA A 353 -8.30 19.92 7.21
N ALA A 354 -7.66 19.13 6.34
CA ALA A 354 -7.90 19.08 4.92
C ALA A 354 -8.24 17.66 4.46
N ASP A 355 -9.41 17.47 3.87
CA ASP A 355 -9.81 16.19 3.28
C ASP A 355 -8.95 15.89 2.05
N ARG A 356 -8.14 14.84 2.12
CA ARG A 356 -7.27 14.37 1.01
C ARG A 356 -8.04 13.94 -0.23
N GLY A 357 -9.33 13.60 -0.08
CA GLY A 357 -10.24 13.28 -1.19
C GLY A 357 -10.79 14.50 -1.91
N ASN A 358 -10.61 15.71 -1.37
CA ASN A 358 -11.09 16.94 -1.97
C ASN A 358 -9.99 17.64 -2.78
N PRO A 359 -10.09 17.67 -4.14
CA PRO A 359 -9.06 18.29 -4.98
C PRO A 359 -8.80 19.77 -4.70
N GLN A 360 -9.80 20.49 -4.18
CA GLN A 360 -9.67 21.93 -3.93
C GLN A 360 -8.76 22.27 -2.75
N VAL A 361 -8.57 21.35 -1.82
CA VAL A 361 -7.72 21.52 -0.64
C VAL A 361 -6.55 20.53 -0.59
N SER A 362 -6.36 19.73 -1.65
CA SER A 362 -5.31 18.70 -1.72
C SER A 362 -3.90 19.28 -1.56
N TYR A 363 -3.70 20.56 -1.90
CA TYR A 363 -2.42 21.25 -1.70
C TYR A 363 -1.99 21.38 -0.23
N LEU A 364 -2.93 21.29 0.72
CA LEU A 364 -2.66 21.26 2.15
C LEU A 364 -2.23 19.87 2.64
N ASN A 365 -2.46 18.84 1.87
CA ASN A 365 -2.16 17.47 2.27
C ASN A 365 -0.68 17.13 1.98
N ASN A 366 0.23 17.90 2.57
CA ASN A 366 1.66 17.80 2.39
C ASN A 366 2.34 17.37 3.69
N VAL A 367 3.05 16.23 3.66
CA VAL A 367 3.76 15.68 4.83
C VAL A 367 4.93 16.56 5.29
N TYR A 368 5.45 17.44 4.42
CA TYR A 368 6.52 18.39 4.74
C TYR A 368 6.05 19.61 5.51
N GLU A 369 4.75 19.76 5.78
CA GLU A 369 4.25 20.83 6.62
C GLU A 369 4.94 20.79 8.00
N PRO A 370 5.47 21.93 8.49
CA PRO A 370 6.19 21.99 9.76
C PRO A 370 5.41 21.41 10.93
N ALA A 371 4.08 21.56 10.94
CA ALA A 371 3.21 20.99 11.97
C ALA A 371 3.25 19.46 11.97
N VAL A 372 3.21 18.85 10.78
CA VAL A 372 3.24 17.39 10.60
C VAL A 372 4.61 16.83 10.99
N LEU A 373 5.70 17.45 10.51
CA LEU A 373 7.07 17.01 10.83
C LEU A 373 7.35 17.11 12.34
N ARG A 374 6.87 18.17 13.02
CA ARG A 374 6.99 18.32 14.46
C ARG A 374 6.24 17.23 15.22
N PHE A 375 5.04 16.82 14.78
CA PHE A 375 4.33 15.69 15.36
C PHE A 375 5.09 14.39 15.16
N ILE A 376 5.56 14.09 13.94
CA ILE A 376 6.33 12.87 13.66
C ILE A 376 7.57 12.82 14.58
N ARG A 377 8.34 13.90 14.67
CA ARG A 377 9.51 13.99 15.57
C ARG A 377 9.12 13.78 17.03
N HIS A 378 8.02 14.38 17.48
CA HIS A 378 7.54 14.25 18.86
C HIS A 378 7.14 12.82 19.19
N ILE A 379 6.38 12.15 18.31
CA ILE A 379 5.95 10.77 18.50
C ILE A 379 7.17 9.84 18.63
N ILE A 380 8.12 9.96 17.70
CA ILE A 380 9.34 9.12 17.70
C ILE A 380 10.16 9.38 18.97
N LYS A 381 10.27 10.64 19.41
CA LYS A 381 10.94 10.98 20.65
C LYS A 381 10.27 10.33 21.88
N CYS A 382 8.94 10.43 22.00
CA CYS A 382 8.18 9.82 23.09
C CYS A 382 8.32 8.29 23.13
N ALA A 383 8.30 7.63 21.95
CA ALA A 383 8.54 6.19 21.82
C ALA A 383 9.94 5.81 22.30
N GLY A 384 10.98 6.54 21.86
CA GLY A 384 12.36 6.33 22.28
C GLY A 384 12.58 6.53 23.79
N GLU A 385 11.97 7.56 24.39
CA GLU A 385 12.01 7.80 25.85
C GLU A 385 11.32 6.69 26.64
N ALA A 386 10.27 6.07 26.08
CA ALA A 386 9.56 4.96 26.69
C ALA A 386 10.22 3.59 26.39
N GLY A 387 11.20 3.54 25.50
CA GLY A 387 11.89 2.31 25.10
C GLY A 387 11.04 1.36 24.24
N ILE A 388 10.03 1.89 23.53
CA ILE A 388 9.20 1.10 22.59
C ILE A 388 9.57 1.40 21.14
N PRO A 389 9.53 0.42 20.23
CA PRO A 389 9.82 0.63 18.83
C PRO A 389 8.74 1.49 18.14
N VAL A 390 9.14 2.23 17.11
CA VAL A 390 8.24 3.06 16.32
C VAL A 390 8.49 2.90 14.82
N GLY A 391 7.41 2.67 14.07
CA GLY A 391 7.40 2.58 12.60
C GLY A 391 6.62 3.71 11.95
N VAL A 392 6.76 3.83 10.63
CA VAL A 392 5.91 4.66 9.76
C VAL A 392 5.30 3.78 8.69
N CYS A 393 3.97 3.80 8.52
CA CYS A 393 3.27 3.00 7.53
C CYS A 393 2.51 3.83 6.47
N GLY A 394 2.58 5.16 6.56
CA GLY A 394 2.08 6.06 5.52
C GLY A 394 3.03 6.17 4.33
N GLU A 395 2.64 6.95 3.33
CA GLU A 395 3.42 7.13 2.09
C GLU A 395 4.81 7.75 2.33
N ALA A 396 4.97 8.52 3.40
CA ALA A 396 6.23 9.12 3.82
C ALA A 396 7.36 8.10 4.05
N ALA A 397 7.02 6.83 4.40
CA ALA A 397 8.02 5.78 4.59
C ALA A 397 8.78 5.42 3.30
N ALA A 398 8.16 5.58 2.14
CA ALA A 398 8.76 5.29 0.84
C ALA A 398 9.43 6.51 0.19
N ASP A 399 9.21 7.70 0.74
CA ASP A 399 9.72 8.95 0.19
C ASP A 399 11.24 9.08 0.46
N PRO A 400 12.08 9.17 -0.60
CA PRO A 400 13.53 9.29 -0.44
C PRO A 400 13.95 10.59 0.27
N MET A 401 13.16 11.67 0.16
CA MET A 401 13.46 12.93 0.85
C MET A 401 13.09 12.88 2.33
N MET A 402 12.08 12.08 2.70
CA MET A 402 11.75 11.85 4.12
C MET A 402 12.74 10.92 4.81
N THR A 403 13.44 10.05 4.07
CA THR A 403 14.35 9.05 4.65
C THR A 403 15.35 9.64 5.64
N PRO A 404 16.17 10.68 5.31
CA PRO A 404 17.11 11.27 6.27
C PRO A 404 16.42 11.92 7.47
N LEU A 405 15.24 12.54 7.30
CA LEU A 405 14.50 13.13 8.42
C LEU A 405 14.03 12.04 9.40
N LEU A 406 13.46 10.95 8.89
CA LEU A 406 12.99 9.83 9.71
C LEU A 406 14.14 9.14 10.44
N LEU A 407 15.29 8.96 9.78
CA LEU A 407 16.52 8.44 10.41
C LEU A 407 17.04 9.36 11.50
N ALA A 408 17.04 10.69 11.26
CA ALA A 408 17.44 11.69 12.24
C ALA A 408 16.52 11.69 13.47
N PHE A 409 15.23 11.55 13.26
CA PHE A 409 14.26 11.49 14.37
C PHE A 409 14.38 10.19 15.18
N GLY A 410 14.99 9.15 14.62
CA GLY A 410 15.24 7.88 15.30
C GLY A 410 14.28 6.75 14.93
N LEU A 411 13.60 6.83 13.79
CA LEU A 411 12.66 5.79 13.33
C LEU A 411 13.32 4.41 13.26
N ASP A 412 12.59 3.36 13.66
CA ASP A 412 13.05 1.97 13.65
C ASP A 412 12.60 1.20 12.41
N GLU A 413 11.33 1.37 11.99
CA GLU A 413 10.67 0.60 10.94
C GLU A 413 10.08 1.50 9.85
N PHE A 414 10.36 1.13 8.59
CA PHE A 414 9.80 1.75 7.38
C PHE A 414 8.85 0.75 6.72
N SER A 415 7.53 0.95 6.85
CA SER A 415 6.54 0.07 6.23
C SER A 415 6.03 0.64 4.92
N VAL A 416 6.37 -0.03 3.82
CA VAL A 416 6.17 0.48 2.46
C VAL A 416 5.37 -0.49 1.60
N ASN A 417 4.87 -0.03 0.45
CA ASN A 417 4.35 -0.96 -0.55
C ASN A 417 5.47 -1.92 -1.02
N PRO A 418 5.21 -3.21 -1.26
CA PRO A 418 6.22 -4.19 -1.68
C PRO A 418 7.11 -3.73 -2.85
N ALA A 419 6.58 -2.91 -3.76
CA ALA A 419 7.35 -2.38 -4.89
C ALA A 419 8.49 -1.43 -4.47
N TYR A 420 8.41 -0.83 -3.28
CA TYR A 420 9.40 0.15 -2.80
C TYR A 420 10.42 -0.42 -1.82
N VAL A 421 10.33 -1.70 -1.42
CA VAL A 421 11.22 -2.32 -0.43
C VAL A 421 12.71 -2.12 -0.75
N LEU A 422 13.13 -2.48 -1.95
CA LEU A 422 14.54 -2.40 -2.34
C LEU A 422 15.02 -0.95 -2.44
N ARG A 423 14.18 -0.04 -2.95
CA ARG A 423 14.48 1.40 -3.02
C ARG A 423 14.62 2.01 -1.64
N THR A 424 13.71 1.69 -0.71
CA THR A 424 13.77 2.19 0.67
C THR A 424 15.02 1.68 1.38
N ARG A 425 15.36 0.38 1.24
CA ARG A 425 16.59 -0.20 1.76
C ARG A 425 17.83 0.50 1.22
N TYR A 426 17.88 0.74 -0.09
CA TYR A 426 18.94 1.53 -0.73
C TYR A 426 19.01 2.94 -0.16
N ASN A 427 17.88 3.65 -0.05
CA ASN A 427 17.85 5.01 0.49
C ASN A 427 18.38 5.07 1.92
N ILE A 428 17.98 4.15 2.79
CA ILE A 428 18.47 4.04 4.16
C ILE A 428 19.99 3.84 4.19
N SER A 429 20.53 2.98 3.33
CA SER A 429 21.96 2.65 3.29
C SER A 429 22.87 3.80 2.87
N ARG A 430 22.30 4.88 2.32
CA ARG A 430 23.05 6.05 1.85
C ARG A 430 23.43 7.03 2.97
N TRP A 431 22.79 6.92 4.12
CA TRP A 431 22.89 7.93 5.18
C TRP A 431 23.57 7.38 6.44
N THR A 432 24.49 8.17 6.99
CA THR A 432 24.90 8.05 8.39
C THR A 432 23.91 8.82 9.29
N LYS A 433 23.87 8.48 10.57
CA LYS A 433 23.06 9.22 11.53
C LYS A 433 23.47 10.70 11.61
N GLU A 434 24.79 10.98 11.57
CA GLU A 434 25.32 12.34 11.62
C GLU A 434 24.90 13.19 10.42
N GLU A 435 24.93 12.62 9.20
CA GLU A 435 24.46 13.31 7.98
C GLU A 435 22.95 13.58 8.05
N ALA A 436 22.18 12.58 8.48
CA ALA A 436 20.74 12.71 8.66
C ALA A 436 20.39 13.81 9.67
N ASP A 437 21.10 13.85 10.82
CA ASP A 437 20.90 14.88 11.86
C ASP A 437 21.16 16.29 11.31
N ARG A 438 22.26 16.50 10.59
CA ARG A 438 22.56 17.79 9.98
C ARG A 438 21.47 18.26 9.02
N ILE A 439 20.93 17.34 8.21
CA ILE A 439 19.83 17.67 7.29
C ILE A 439 18.56 18.03 8.06
N ALA A 440 18.21 17.23 9.06
CA ALA A 440 17.00 17.45 9.83
C ALA A 440 17.07 18.74 10.65
N ASP A 441 18.21 19.04 11.25
CA ASP A 441 18.41 20.28 12.04
C ASP A 441 18.17 21.53 11.19
N VAL A 442 18.64 21.54 9.93
CA VAL A 442 18.38 22.64 9.01
C VAL A 442 16.93 22.63 8.53
N ALA A 443 16.40 21.48 8.10
CA ALA A 443 15.04 21.37 7.59
C ALA A 443 14.00 21.85 8.62
N MET A 444 14.22 21.55 9.90
CA MET A 444 13.31 21.94 10.98
C MET A 444 13.37 23.43 11.38
N THR A 445 14.25 24.23 10.76
CA THR A 445 14.30 25.69 10.95
C THR A 445 13.42 26.47 9.98
N PHE A 446 12.96 25.84 8.90
CA PHE A 446 12.10 26.49 7.91
C PHE A 446 10.65 26.59 8.40
N ASP A 447 9.96 27.60 7.88
CA ASP A 447 8.59 27.94 8.30
C ASP A 447 7.52 27.34 7.39
N THR A 448 7.88 26.91 6.16
CA THR A 448 6.93 26.41 5.15
C THR A 448 7.37 25.08 4.56
N ALA A 449 6.40 24.27 4.12
CA ALA A 449 6.64 23.01 3.41
C ALA A 449 7.47 23.23 2.12
N GLU A 450 7.20 24.31 1.39
CA GLU A 450 7.92 24.64 0.15
C GLU A 450 9.42 24.87 0.39
N GLU A 451 9.78 25.60 1.44
CA GLU A 451 11.20 25.83 1.81
C GLU A 451 11.88 24.53 2.19
N ILE A 452 11.20 23.68 2.99
CA ILE A 452 11.72 22.37 3.39
C ILE A 452 11.95 21.49 2.16
N GLU A 453 10.95 21.36 1.28
CA GLU A 453 11.08 20.56 0.06
C GLU A 453 12.20 21.05 -0.84
N LYS A 454 12.30 22.36 -1.04
CA LYS A 454 13.35 22.97 -1.85
C LYS A 454 14.74 22.65 -1.28
N TYR A 455 14.91 22.80 0.02
CA TYR A 455 16.15 22.46 0.70
C TYR A 455 16.50 20.98 0.53
N LEU A 456 15.55 20.08 0.79
CA LEU A 456 15.75 18.63 0.68
C LEU A 456 16.07 18.22 -0.76
N LYS A 457 15.37 18.75 -1.76
CA LYS A 457 15.64 18.52 -3.18
C LYS A 457 17.08 18.90 -3.55
N MET A 458 17.53 20.07 -3.11
CA MET A 458 18.91 20.54 -3.39
C MET A 458 19.99 19.73 -2.68
N THR A 459 19.66 19.12 -1.53
CA THR A 459 20.64 18.44 -0.67
C THR A 459 20.71 16.94 -0.97
N ILE A 460 19.59 16.30 -1.29
CA ILE A 460 19.46 14.84 -1.42
C ILE A 460 19.59 14.37 -2.86
N ILE A 461 19.05 15.13 -3.81
CA ILE A 461 19.11 14.81 -5.25
C ILE A 461 20.40 15.42 -5.83
N LYS A 462 21.51 14.74 -5.54
CA LYS A 462 22.81 14.99 -6.20
C LYS A 462 23.22 13.80 -7.03
#